data_24098528ce32640f5c3b835c99070cfe
#
_entry.id   24098528ce32640f5c3b835c99070cfe
#
_cell.length_a   1.000
_cell.length_b   1.000
_cell.length_c   1.000
_cell.angle_alpha   90.00
_cell.angle_beta   90.00
_cell.angle_gamma   90.00
#
_symmetry.space_group_name_H-M   'P 1'
#
loop_
_entity.id
_entity.type
_entity.pdbx_description
1 polymer ?
#
loop_
_entity_poly.entity_id
_entity_poly.type
_entity_poly.pdbx_seq_one_letter_code
_entity_poly.pdbx_strand_id
1 'polypeptide(L)'
;MGLTMENKYKIDNPKNIRIEGMQDTDIKGLHTIFKNEGCIDSENLFADNEKAIALDDVQTRLSKRNHTDKKASADILICIVKNKYLLADAKFRQENVKNFKLQDLNPKLNCSKNIVLSDEFRFDNAFYVLLKKKILSETNRRYLKQQFKSSPLYRFVNTEDFWNLFH
;
A
#
# COMPACT_ATOMS: atom_id res chain seq x y z
N MET A 1 -4.62 28.76 2.29
CA MET A 1 -4.46 28.33 1.50
C MET A 1 -5.01 27.15 0.90
N GLY A 2 -5.96 26.52 0.82
CA GLY A 2 -6.63 25.48 0.05
C GLY A 2 -5.80 24.73 -0.99
N LEU A 3 -4.52 24.69 -0.78
CA LEU A 3 -3.62 24.15 -1.75
C LEU A 3 -3.75 22.69 -1.97
N THR A 4 -4.12 21.97 -0.93
CA THR A 4 -4.09 20.53 -0.94
C THR A 4 -5.15 19.88 -1.82
N MET A 5 -6.17 20.62 -2.24
CA MET A 5 -7.23 20.06 -3.06
C MET A 5 -6.75 19.58 -4.41
N GLU A 6 -5.67 20.19 -4.92
CA GLU A 6 -5.14 19.85 -6.23
C GLU A 6 -4.33 18.56 -6.24
N ASN A 7 -3.92 18.08 -5.07
CA ASN A 7 -3.02 16.96 -4.96
C ASN A 7 -3.69 15.66 -4.50
N LYS A 8 -5.00 15.61 -4.53
CA LYS A 8 -5.71 14.40 -4.15
C LYS A 8 -5.62 13.34 -5.23
N TYR A 9 -5.38 12.12 -4.81
CA TYR A 9 -5.43 10.98 -5.69
C TYR A 9 -6.88 10.66 -6.06
N LYS A 10 -7.06 10.06 -7.22
CA LYS A 10 -8.33 9.44 -7.60
C LYS A 10 -8.08 7.97 -7.87
N ILE A 11 -8.80 7.10 -7.16
CA ILE A 11 -8.70 5.67 -7.37
C ILE A 11 -9.28 5.34 -8.72
N ASP A 12 -8.54 4.56 -9.49
CA ASP A 12 -8.99 4.00 -10.76
C ASP A 12 -9.21 2.49 -10.59
N ASN A 13 -10.13 1.94 -11.37
CA ASN A 13 -10.37 0.51 -11.35
C ASN A 13 -9.17 -0.19 -12.01
N PRO A 14 -8.58 -1.22 -11.36
CA PRO A 14 -7.38 -1.88 -11.87
C PRO A 14 -7.68 -2.85 -13.01
N LYS A 15 -8.34 -2.41 -14.07
CA LYS A 15 -8.72 -3.26 -15.20
C LYS A 15 -7.61 -3.47 -16.21
N ASN A 16 -6.80 -2.44 -16.43
CA ASN A 16 -5.84 -2.43 -17.53
C ASN A 16 -4.40 -2.69 -17.11
N ILE A 17 -4.12 -2.65 -15.83
CA ILE A 17 -2.77 -2.96 -15.35
C ILE A 17 -2.52 -4.46 -15.47
N ARG A 18 -1.36 -4.84 -15.96
CA ARG A 18 -0.95 -6.25 -16.06
C ARG A 18 0.12 -6.53 -15.01
N ILE A 19 -0.15 -7.52 -14.18
CA ILE A 19 0.74 -7.94 -13.11
C ILE A 19 0.97 -9.44 -13.28
N GLU A 20 2.21 -9.86 -13.18
CA GLU A 20 2.59 -11.26 -13.31
C GLU A 20 1.81 -12.13 -12.29
N GLY A 21 1.12 -13.15 -12.78
CA GLY A 21 0.38 -14.09 -11.95
C GLY A 21 -0.94 -13.58 -11.39
N MET A 22 -1.37 -12.37 -11.74
CA MET A 22 -2.62 -11.80 -11.25
C MET A 22 -3.84 -12.54 -11.81
N GLN A 23 -4.85 -12.71 -10.97
CA GLN A 23 -6.17 -13.20 -11.32
C GLN A 23 -7.22 -12.18 -10.93
N ASP A 24 -8.42 -12.27 -11.50
CA ASP A 24 -9.50 -11.33 -11.19
C ASP A 24 -9.87 -11.33 -9.71
N THR A 25 -9.74 -12.47 -9.03
CA THR A 25 -10.00 -12.59 -7.59
C THR A 25 -9.02 -11.81 -6.73
N ASP A 26 -7.90 -11.34 -7.26
CA ASP A 26 -6.95 -10.50 -6.54
C ASP A 26 -7.41 -9.04 -6.48
N ILE A 27 -8.38 -8.67 -7.31
CA ILE A 27 -9.00 -7.34 -7.28
C ILE A 27 -10.08 -7.38 -6.22
N LYS A 28 -9.87 -6.65 -5.12
CA LYS A 28 -10.74 -6.67 -3.95
C LYS A 28 -11.04 -5.24 -3.50
N GLY A 29 -12.12 -5.07 -2.76
CA GLY A 29 -12.42 -3.79 -2.13
C GLY A 29 -11.39 -3.45 -1.05
N LEU A 30 -11.00 -2.19 -0.95
CA LEU A 30 -10.07 -1.74 0.07
C LEU A 30 -10.60 -2.01 1.47
N HIS A 31 -11.90 -1.87 1.68
CA HIS A 31 -12.52 -2.20 2.96
C HIS A 31 -12.21 -3.64 3.38
N THR A 32 -12.40 -4.58 2.47
CA THR A 32 -12.15 -6.01 2.71
C THR A 32 -10.66 -6.27 2.97
N ILE A 33 -9.78 -5.68 2.17
CA ILE A 33 -8.34 -5.86 2.35
C ILE A 33 -7.91 -5.38 3.73
N PHE A 34 -8.34 -4.18 4.13
CA PHE A 34 -7.98 -3.62 5.43
C PHE A 34 -8.52 -4.46 6.58
N LYS A 35 -9.77 -4.93 6.46
CA LYS A 35 -10.37 -5.81 7.46
C LYS A 35 -9.54 -7.08 7.65
N ASN A 36 -9.14 -7.71 6.55
CA ASN A 36 -8.34 -8.93 6.59
C ASN A 36 -6.96 -8.70 7.22
N GLU A 37 -6.43 -7.49 7.12
CA GLU A 37 -5.14 -7.12 7.70
C GLU A 37 -5.24 -6.61 9.14
N GLY A 38 -6.43 -6.65 9.72
CA GLY A 38 -6.63 -6.32 11.13
C GLY A 38 -7.05 -4.89 11.43
N CYS A 39 -7.47 -4.13 10.42
CA CYS A 39 -8.02 -2.80 10.66
C CYS A 39 -9.31 -2.90 11.47
N ILE A 40 -9.41 -2.13 12.54
CA ILE A 40 -10.64 -2.10 13.36
C ILE A 40 -11.74 -1.35 12.60
N ASP A 41 -12.99 -1.74 12.84
CA ASP A 41 -14.13 -1.22 12.08
C ASP A 41 -14.24 0.30 12.10
N SER A 42 -13.98 0.91 13.26
CA SER A 42 -14.07 2.38 13.41
C SER A 42 -13.03 3.14 12.59
N GLU A 43 -11.92 2.50 12.22
CA GLU A 43 -10.87 3.11 11.41
C GLU A 43 -10.90 2.68 9.95
N ASN A 44 -11.79 1.75 9.59
CA ASN A 44 -11.88 1.21 8.24
C ASN A 44 -12.86 2.04 7.40
N LEU A 45 -12.35 3.13 6.84
CA LEU A 45 -13.17 4.16 6.20
C LEU A 45 -13.47 3.92 4.73
N PHE A 46 -12.67 3.08 4.07
CA PHE A 46 -12.84 2.82 2.64
C PHE A 46 -14.06 1.93 2.36
N ALA A 47 -14.68 2.13 1.22
CA ALA A 47 -15.78 1.30 0.75
C ALA A 47 -15.28 0.17 -0.14
N ASP A 48 -16.09 -0.89 -0.30
CA ASP A 48 -15.71 -2.04 -1.13
C ASP A 48 -15.81 -1.77 -2.63
N ASN A 49 -16.46 -0.68 -3.05
CA ASN A 49 -16.41 -0.27 -4.45
C ASN A 49 -15.09 0.43 -4.80
N GLU A 50 -14.30 0.79 -3.82
CA GLU A 50 -12.95 1.31 -4.00
C GLU A 50 -12.00 0.12 -4.09
N LYS A 51 -11.66 -0.29 -5.31
CA LYS A 51 -10.94 -1.54 -5.58
C LYS A 51 -9.44 -1.34 -5.65
N ALA A 52 -8.72 -2.36 -5.23
CA ALA A 52 -7.27 -2.43 -5.30
C ALA A 52 -6.84 -3.88 -5.57
N ILE A 53 -5.54 -4.09 -5.73
CA ILE A 53 -4.98 -5.41 -5.94
C ILE A 53 -4.37 -5.91 -4.64
N ALA A 54 -4.80 -7.09 -4.19
CA ALA A 54 -4.21 -7.79 -3.05
C ALA A 54 -2.89 -8.43 -3.49
N LEU A 55 -1.84 -7.62 -3.50
CA LEU A 55 -0.57 -7.96 -4.14
C LEU A 55 0.15 -9.10 -3.44
N ASP A 56 -0.01 -9.21 -2.13
CA ASP A 56 0.59 -10.29 -1.38
C ASP A 56 0.03 -11.66 -1.78
N ASP A 57 -1.25 -11.71 -2.13
CA ASP A 57 -1.88 -12.94 -2.64
C ASP A 57 -1.29 -13.34 -4.00
N VAL A 58 -0.99 -12.37 -4.85
CA VAL A 58 -0.35 -12.61 -6.14
C VAL A 58 1.04 -13.22 -5.93
N GLN A 59 1.85 -12.66 -5.04
CA GLN A 59 3.19 -13.17 -4.75
C GLN A 59 3.15 -14.58 -4.14
N THR A 60 2.19 -14.84 -3.28
CA THR A 60 2.00 -16.18 -2.70
C THR A 60 1.72 -17.21 -3.80
N ARG A 61 0.86 -16.87 -4.74
CA ARG A 61 0.53 -17.75 -5.86
C ARG A 61 1.72 -17.96 -6.79
N LEU A 62 2.47 -16.90 -7.09
CA LEU A 62 3.67 -17.00 -7.93
C LEU A 62 4.70 -17.92 -7.32
N SER A 63 4.95 -17.84 -6.02
CA SER A 63 5.93 -18.69 -5.35
C SER A 63 5.53 -20.16 -5.43
N LYS A 64 4.26 -20.47 -5.25
CA LYS A 64 3.75 -21.85 -5.35
C LYS A 64 3.86 -22.38 -6.78
N ARG A 65 3.47 -21.56 -7.76
CA ARG A 65 3.53 -21.96 -9.17
C ARG A 65 4.94 -22.23 -9.64
N ASN A 66 5.89 -21.42 -9.19
CA ASN A 66 7.29 -21.52 -9.61
C ASN A 66 8.15 -22.39 -8.71
N HIS A 67 7.56 -22.96 -7.64
CA HIS A 67 8.28 -23.77 -6.65
C HIS A 67 9.48 -23.04 -6.06
N THR A 68 9.30 -21.75 -5.77
CA THR A 68 10.34 -20.89 -5.21
C THR A 68 9.87 -20.33 -3.87
N ASP A 69 10.81 -19.75 -3.10
CA ASP A 69 10.46 -19.01 -1.90
C ASP A 69 9.62 -17.78 -2.27
N LYS A 70 8.67 -17.43 -1.41
CA LYS A 70 7.86 -16.24 -1.60
C LYS A 70 8.73 -14.99 -1.51
N LYS A 71 8.65 -14.15 -2.53
CA LYS A 71 9.35 -12.87 -2.53
C LYS A 71 8.63 -11.87 -1.64
N ALA A 72 9.39 -10.94 -1.08
CA ALA A 72 8.83 -9.84 -0.31
C ALA A 72 7.84 -9.06 -1.18
N SER A 73 6.75 -8.61 -0.60
CA SER A 73 5.71 -7.91 -1.32
C SER A 73 5.06 -6.84 -0.46
N ALA A 74 4.69 -5.73 -1.07
CA ALA A 74 3.68 -4.86 -0.51
C ALA A 74 2.35 -5.62 -0.45
N ASP A 75 1.51 -5.29 0.52
CA ASP A 75 0.21 -5.95 0.66
C ASP A 75 -0.75 -5.52 -0.44
N ILE A 76 -0.67 -4.27 -0.87
CA ILE A 76 -1.68 -3.61 -1.70
C ILE A 76 -1.03 -2.80 -2.80
N LEU A 77 -1.59 -2.91 -4.02
CA LEU A 77 -1.31 -2.00 -5.12
C LEU A 77 -2.60 -1.27 -5.46
N ILE A 78 -2.57 0.05 -5.44
CA ILE A 78 -3.72 0.90 -5.74
C ILE A 78 -3.46 1.61 -7.05
N CYS A 79 -4.31 1.37 -8.06
CA CYS A 79 -4.27 2.12 -9.30
C CYS A 79 -4.92 3.48 -9.11
N ILE A 80 -4.29 4.51 -9.59
CA ILE A 80 -4.83 5.86 -9.59
C ILE A 80 -4.89 6.38 -11.03
N VAL A 81 -5.65 7.44 -11.26
CA VAL A 81 -5.85 7.99 -12.61
C VAL A 81 -4.53 8.39 -13.24
N LYS A 82 -4.52 8.46 -14.58
CA LYS A 82 -3.35 8.76 -15.42
C LYS A 82 -2.31 7.64 -15.43
N ASN A 83 -2.76 6.40 -15.30
CA ASN A 83 -1.91 5.21 -15.41
C ASN A 83 -0.75 5.23 -14.40
N LYS A 84 -1.08 5.53 -13.16
CA LYS A 84 -0.12 5.47 -12.06
C LYS A 84 -0.59 4.47 -11.00
N TYR A 85 0.31 4.06 -10.14
CA TYR A 85 -0.04 3.21 -9.01
C TYR A 85 0.74 3.57 -7.76
N LEU A 86 0.13 3.30 -6.62
CA LEU A 86 0.71 3.42 -5.31
C LEU A 86 0.89 2.02 -4.71
N LEU A 87 1.83 1.90 -3.80
CA LEU A 87 1.99 0.69 -3.00
C LEU A 87 1.67 0.99 -1.54
N ALA A 88 1.15 0.01 -0.84
CA ALA A 88 0.86 0.14 0.58
C ALA A 88 1.06 -1.17 1.33
N ASP A 89 1.53 -1.05 2.56
CA ASP A 89 1.57 -2.14 3.54
C ASP A 89 0.58 -1.82 4.65
N ALA A 90 -0.25 -2.78 4.98
CA ALA A 90 -1.20 -2.65 6.08
C ALA A 90 -0.61 -3.29 7.34
N LYS A 91 -0.19 -2.45 8.28
CA LYS A 91 0.47 -2.88 9.52
C LYS A 91 -0.39 -2.58 10.75
N PHE A 92 -1.68 -2.86 10.65
CA PHE A 92 -2.63 -2.57 11.73
C PHE A 92 -2.41 -3.40 12.99
N ARG A 93 -1.67 -4.50 12.89
CA ARG A 93 -1.35 -5.33 14.06
C ARG A 93 -0.04 -4.96 14.74
N GLN A 94 0.73 -4.04 14.17
CA GLN A 94 1.98 -3.59 14.76
C GLN A 94 1.72 -2.70 15.96
N GLU A 95 2.50 -2.92 17.02
CA GLU A 95 2.42 -2.14 18.24
C GLU A 95 3.63 -1.23 18.46
N ASN A 96 4.74 -1.46 17.72
CA ASN A 96 5.97 -0.73 17.91
C ASN A 96 6.55 -0.26 16.58
N VAL A 97 6.66 1.07 16.41
CA VAL A 97 7.20 1.66 15.17
C VAL A 97 8.71 1.42 15.00
N LYS A 98 9.41 1.06 16.06
CA LYS A 98 10.86 0.83 16.00
C LYS A 98 11.22 -0.42 15.20
N ASN A 99 10.25 -1.26 14.91
CA ASN A 99 10.47 -2.46 14.10
C ASN A 99 10.54 -2.18 12.60
N PHE A 100 10.16 -0.98 12.15
CA PHE A 100 10.21 -0.65 10.74
C PHE A 100 11.62 -0.25 10.32
N LYS A 101 12.14 -0.90 9.29
CA LYS A 101 13.50 -0.67 8.78
C LYS A 101 13.50 -0.63 7.26
N LEU A 102 14.37 0.19 6.68
CA LEU A 102 14.54 0.27 5.23
C LEU A 102 14.90 -1.08 4.62
N GLN A 103 15.74 -1.85 5.30
CA GLN A 103 16.15 -3.17 4.82
C GLN A 103 14.97 -4.16 4.68
N ASP A 104 13.85 -3.90 5.36
CA ASP A 104 12.65 -4.74 5.27
C ASP A 104 11.67 -4.18 4.21
N LEU A 105 11.62 -2.86 4.05
CA LEU A 105 10.69 -2.22 3.12
C LEU A 105 11.23 -2.17 1.68
N ASN A 106 12.53 -1.95 1.49
CA ASN A 106 13.10 -1.86 0.15
C ASN A 106 12.88 -3.13 -0.69
N PRO A 107 13.06 -4.35 -0.15
CA PRO A 107 12.73 -5.54 -0.93
C PRO A 107 11.26 -5.64 -1.32
N LYS A 108 10.35 -5.20 -0.46
CA LYS A 108 8.91 -5.16 -0.77
C LYS A 108 8.64 -4.21 -1.93
N LEU A 109 9.24 -3.03 -1.91
CA LEU A 109 9.13 -2.07 -2.99
C LEU A 109 9.64 -2.65 -4.30
N ASN A 110 10.85 -3.17 -4.30
CA ASN A 110 11.51 -3.64 -5.51
C ASN A 110 10.82 -4.85 -6.11
N CYS A 111 10.48 -5.84 -5.30
CA CYS A 111 9.79 -7.03 -5.78
C CYS A 111 8.38 -6.73 -6.27
N SER A 112 7.69 -5.79 -5.62
CA SER A 112 6.35 -5.37 -6.05
C SER A 112 6.38 -4.66 -7.40
N LYS A 113 7.35 -3.78 -7.62
CA LYS A 113 7.51 -3.09 -8.90
C LYS A 113 7.88 -4.07 -10.02
N ASN A 114 8.69 -5.06 -9.71
CA ASN A 114 9.19 -6.00 -10.72
C ASN A 114 8.10 -6.88 -11.34
N ILE A 115 6.99 -7.11 -10.65
CA ILE A 115 5.90 -7.92 -11.21
C ILE A 115 4.87 -7.10 -11.99
N VAL A 116 4.98 -5.79 -12.02
CA VAL A 116 4.14 -4.94 -12.87
C VAL A 116 4.68 -5.01 -14.30
N LEU A 117 3.89 -5.61 -15.20
CA LEU A 117 4.30 -5.87 -16.57
C LEU A 117 3.90 -4.76 -17.55
N SER A 118 2.99 -3.88 -17.14
CA SER A 118 2.46 -2.82 -18.01
C SER A 118 3.40 -1.64 -18.04
N ASP A 119 4.06 -1.39 -19.17
CA ASP A 119 4.99 -0.27 -19.34
C ASP A 119 4.30 1.09 -19.23
N GLU A 120 3.00 1.16 -19.53
CA GLU A 120 2.23 2.40 -19.47
C GLU A 120 1.82 2.79 -18.05
N PHE A 121 1.94 1.90 -17.08
CA PHE A 121 1.66 2.21 -15.67
C PHE A 121 2.93 2.54 -14.93
N ARG A 122 2.94 3.66 -14.23
CA ARG A 122 4.12 4.15 -13.52
C ARG A 122 3.88 4.21 -12.01
N PHE A 123 4.89 3.82 -11.27
CA PHE A 123 4.90 3.98 -9.82
C PHE A 123 4.94 5.47 -9.47
N ASP A 124 3.99 5.93 -8.64
CA ASP A 124 3.87 7.34 -8.26
C ASP A 124 4.85 7.74 -7.14
N ASN A 125 5.87 6.95 -6.92
CA ASN A 125 6.93 7.23 -5.96
C ASN A 125 6.41 7.43 -4.53
N ALA A 126 5.38 6.69 -4.16
CA ALA A 126 4.83 6.71 -2.80
C ALA A 126 4.48 5.29 -2.35
N PHE A 127 5.04 4.92 -1.20
CA PHE A 127 4.78 3.65 -0.53
C PHE A 127 4.24 3.99 0.86
N TYR A 128 2.99 3.67 1.10
CA TYR A 128 2.30 4.00 2.35
C TYR A 128 2.36 2.81 3.31
N VAL A 129 2.76 3.07 4.54
CA VAL A 129 2.68 2.10 5.62
C VAL A 129 1.52 2.53 6.51
N LEU A 130 0.49 1.71 6.57
CA LEU A 130 -0.76 2.01 7.26
C LEU A 130 -0.72 1.45 8.68
N LEU A 131 -0.88 2.32 9.66
CA LEU A 131 -0.79 1.98 11.07
C LEU A 131 -2.08 2.34 11.80
N LYS A 132 -2.32 1.69 12.94
CA LYS A 132 -3.41 2.10 13.84
C LYS A 132 -3.22 3.55 14.26
N LYS A 133 -4.32 4.28 14.38
CA LYS A 133 -4.29 5.68 14.78
C LYS A 133 -3.52 5.90 16.08
N LYS A 134 -3.74 5.05 17.08
CA LYS A 134 -3.08 5.20 18.39
C LYS A 134 -1.57 5.03 18.36
N ILE A 135 -1.03 4.35 17.33
CA ILE A 135 0.42 4.14 17.21
C ILE A 135 1.13 5.38 16.67
N LEU A 136 0.44 6.18 15.89
CA LEU A 136 1.01 7.39 15.28
C LEU A 136 0.90 8.60 16.20
N SER A 137 1.41 8.47 17.41
CA SER A 137 1.61 9.60 18.31
C SER A 137 2.61 10.59 17.71
N GLU A 138 2.63 11.81 18.22
CA GLU A 138 3.59 12.80 17.75
C GLU A 138 5.03 12.32 17.88
N THR A 139 5.37 11.68 19.01
CA THR A 139 6.69 11.12 19.24
C THR A 139 7.05 10.05 18.20
N ASN A 140 6.12 9.15 17.91
CA ASN A 140 6.36 8.09 16.94
C ASN A 140 6.45 8.64 15.51
N ARG A 141 5.67 9.66 15.17
CA ARG A 141 5.77 10.32 13.86
C ARG A 141 7.14 10.95 13.68
N ARG A 142 7.68 11.61 14.71
CA ARG A 142 9.03 12.19 14.66
C ARG A 142 10.10 11.12 14.50
N TYR A 143 9.96 10.03 15.24
CA TYR A 143 10.90 8.92 15.13
C TYR A 143 10.94 8.36 13.71
N LEU A 144 9.79 8.08 13.12
CA LEU A 144 9.70 7.55 11.76
C LEU A 144 10.24 8.53 10.73
N LYS A 145 9.92 9.81 10.86
CA LYS A 145 10.43 10.84 9.96
C LYS A 145 11.95 10.92 10.00
N GLN A 146 12.55 10.77 11.18
CA GLN A 146 14.00 10.78 11.33
C GLN A 146 14.62 9.50 10.75
N GLN A 147 14.03 8.35 11.02
CA GLN A 147 14.56 7.07 10.53
C GLN A 147 14.48 6.93 9.01
N PHE A 148 13.47 7.52 8.39
CA PHE A 148 13.22 7.40 6.95
C PHE A 148 13.48 8.69 6.18
N LYS A 149 14.23 9.63 6.73
CA LYS A 149 14.47 10.93 6.10
C LYS A 149 15.20 10.83 4.77
N SER A 150 16.03 9.80 4.58
CA SER A 150 16.75 9.57 3.31
C SER A 150 15.88 8.87 2.25
N SER A 151 14.71 8.40 2.63
CA SER A 151 13.79 7.68 1.74
C SER A 151 12.36 8.19 1.95
N PRO A 152 12.08 9.44 1.56
CA PRO A 152 10.78 10.07 1.84
C PRO A 152 9.61 9.47 1.07
N LEU A 153 9.86 8.56 0.14
CA LEU A 153 8.78 7.84 -0.55
C LEU A 153 7.99 6.96 0.42
N TYR A 154 8.61 6.49 1.51
CA TYR A 154 7.90 5.74 2.55
C TYR A 154 7.16 6.70 3.46
N ARG A 155 5.84 6.58 3.50
CA ARG A 155 4.96 7.48 4.25
C ARG A 155 4.15 6.69 5.24
N PHE A 156 4.22 7.07 6.50
CA PHE A 156 3.55 6.38 7.61
C PHE A 156 2.30 7.16 7.97
N VAL A 157 1.15 6.53 7.79
CA VAL A 157 -0.15 7.20 7.95
C VAL A 157 -1.14 6.25 8.64
N ASN A 158 -2.17 6.81 9.26
CA ASN A 158 -3.33 6.04 9.67
C ASN A 158 -4.36 5.99 8.53
N THR A 159 -5.43 5.22 8.71
CA THR A 159 -6.44 5.08 7.67
C THR A 159 -7.14 6.40 7.34
N GLU A 160 -7.39 7.24 8.35
CA GLU A 160 -8.03 8.54 8.14
C GLU A 160 -7.18 9.44 7.25
N ASP A 161 -5.88 9.57 7.57
CA ASP A 161 -4.94 10.36 6.77
C ASP A 161 -4.88 9.81 5.34
N PHE A 162 -4.83 8.50 5.20
CA PHE A 162 -4.79 7.85 3.90
C PHE A 162 -6.08 8.09 3.11
N TRP A 163 -7.23 7.91 3.77
CA TRP A 163 -8.54 8.16 3.16
C TRP A 163 -8.66 9.59 2.66
N ASN A 164 -8.15 10.56 3.42
CA ASN A 164 -8.18 11.97 3.03
C ASN A 164 -7.37 12.26 1.76
N LEU A 165 -6.42 11.42 1.41
CA LEU A 165 -5.67 11.58 0.15
C LEU A 165 -6.54 11.32 -1.07
N PHE A 166 -7.64 10.58 -0.92
CA PHE A 166 -8.52 10.18 -2.02
C PHE A 166 -9.88 10.90 -2.01
N HIS A 167 -10.24 11.51 -0.91
CA HIS A 167 -11.54 12.16 -0.70
C HIS A 167 -11.36 13.60 -0.21
#